data_62287c7fa6acc8fcac7bea4f864c902d
#
_entry.id   62287c7fa6acc8fcac7bea4f864c902d
#
_cell.length_a   1.000
_cell.length_b   1.000
_cell.length_c   1.000
_cell.angle_alpha   90.00
_cell.angle_beta   90.00
_cell.angle_gamma   90.00
#
_symmetry.space_group_name_H-M   'P 1'
#
loop_
_entity.id
_entity.type
_entity.pdbx_description
1 polymer ?
#
loop_
_entity_poly.entity_id
_entity_poly.type
_entity_poly.pdbx_seq_one_letter_code
_entity_poly.pdbx_strand_id
1 'polypeptide(L)'
;MTALRPSPFRLTDLTDCGGCAAKLGADLLAEALAGLGAEAAGAPDALIAGLDPPDDAAVYRVSDDLAIIGTLDFFPPLVDDPRTFGEIAAANALSDVFAMGGRVLFALSIAAFPEDLPAGVLTEIFAGASAKVREAGGTLGGGHTIRDPEPKYGLAVIGAAHPDRLLRKGGAEPGDVLLLTKALGTGVLVSGARQGRVSASDLDGAIDAMRRLNRAAADAFVSAGIRAATDVTGFGLLGHGLEMARASGRRFVFDAASLPALPGALELAAAGIETGGAAHNRRFVAGSLDVGAAVAPALVTLAHDPQTSGGLLAAIPSDRLASVESALARARVAHWRIGRVEAGEAGVALA
;
A
#
# COMPACT_ATOMS: atom_id res chain seq x y z
N MET A 1 22.37 41.00 19.53
CA MET A 1 21.27 40.44 18.71
C MET A 1 21.82 39.20 18.03
N THR A 2 21.53 38.04 18.57
CA THR A 2 21.90 36.73 17.99
C THR A 2 20.97 36.49 16.82
N ALA A 3 21.50 36.51 15.60
CA ALA A 3 20.73 36.16 14.40
C ALA A 3 20.19 34.72 14.59
N LEU A 4 18.87 34.59 14.67
CA LEU A 4 18.18 33.29 14.60
C LEU A 4 18.66 32.65 13.28
N ARG A 5 19.33 31.51 13.36
CA ARG A 5 19.57 30.68 12.18
C ARG A 5 18.21 30.32 11.61
N PRO A 6 17.96 30.54 10.32
CA PRO A 6 16.70 30.09 9.72
C PRO A 6 16.55 28.58 10.01
N SER A 7 15.37 28.18 10.44
CA SER A 7 15.02 26.75 10.61
C SER A 7 15.35 26.03 9.30
N PRO A 8 15.97 24.85 9.31
CA PRO A 8 16.23 24.10 8.09
C PRO A 8 14.89 23.86 7.38
N PHE A 9 14.86 24.04 6.06
CA PHE A 9 13.70 23.78 5.22
C PHE A 9 13.24 22.32 5.40
N ARG A 10 11.94 22.13 5.61
CA ARG A 10 11.33 20.81 5.79
C ARG A 10 10.17 20.64 4.82
N LEU A 11 10.19 19.57 4.02
CA LEU A 11 9.10 19.23 3.10
C LEU A 11 7.79 18.96 3.84
N THR A 12 7.86 18.36 5.02
CA THR A 12 6.69 18.03 5.83
C THR A 12 5.99 19.25 6.44
N ASP A 13 6.64 20.42 6.50
CA ASP A 13 6.01 21.66 6.95
C ASP A 13 5.08 22.27 5.88
N LEU A 14 5.15 21.81 4.64
CA LEU A 14 4.31 22.27 3.53
C LEU A 14 2.98 21.50 3.41
N THR A 15 2.68 20.56 4.30
CA THR A 15 1.45 19.75 4.24
C THR A 15 0.98 19.35 5.63
N ASP A 16 -0.33 19.29 5.83
CA ASP A 16 -0.93 18.86 7.09
C ASP A 16 -0.91 17.34 7.26
N CYS A 17 -0.91 16.56 6.15
CA CYS A 17 -0.91 15.10 6.16
C CYS A 17 -0.03 14.58 5.03
N GLY A 18 0.73 13.50 5.25
CA GLY A 18 1.62 12.92 4.25
C GLY A 18 1.40 11.43 4.03
N GLY A 19 1.91 10.93 2.89
CA GLY A 19 1.78 9.53 2.52
C GLY A 19 0.34 9.09 2.24
N CYS A 20 0.09 7.78 2.31
CA CYS A 20 -1.22 7.20 2.03
C CYS A 20 -2.32 7.60 3.05
N ALA A 21 -1.97 8.15 4.21
CA ALA A 21 -2.93 8.71 5.15
C ALA A 21 -3.68 9.96 4.62
N ALA A 22 -3.17 10.59 3.54
CA ALA A 22 -3.81 11.72 2.86
C ALA A 22 -4.85 11.30 1.80
N LYS A 23 -5.04 9.99 1.55
CA LYS A 23 -6.06 9.50 0.61
C LYS A 23 -7.47 9.79 1.12
N LEU A 24 -8.41 10.02 0.20
CA LEU A 24 -9.84 10.06 0.55
C LEU A 24 -10.26 8.73 1.17
N GLY A 25 -11.21 8.79 2.12
CA GLY A 25 -11.76 7.56 2.71
C GLY A 25 -12.42 6.68 1.65
N ALA A 26 -12.30 5.36 1.81
CA ALA A 26 -12.90 4.38 0.90
C ALA A 26 -14.42 4.51 0.80
N ASP A 27 -15.08 4.95 1.88
CA ASP A 27 -16.51 5.24 1.96
C ASP A 27 -16.93 6.34 0.97
N LEU A 28 -16.22 7.48 0.97
CA LEU A 28 -16.47 8.59 0.05
C LEU A 28 -16.17 8.24 -1.41
N LEU A 29 -15.09 7.48 -1.63
CA LEU A 29 -14.74 7.03 -2.97
C LEU A 29 -15.78 6.06 -3.53
N ALA A 30 -16.24 5.10 -2.72
CA ALA A 30 -17.28 4.16 -3.13
C ALA A 30 -18.60 4.87 -3.47
N GLU A 31 -19.00 5.89 -2.69
CA GLU A 31 -20.19 6.70 -3.01
C GLU A 31 -20.03 7.44 -4.34
N ALA A 32 -18.88 8.05 -4.59
CA ALA A 32 -18.60 8.76 -5.83
C ALA A 32 -18.62 7.81 -7.05
N LEU A 33 -18.01 6.62 -6.92
CA LEU A 33 -17.97 5.61 -7.99
C LEU A 33 -19.35 4.96 -8.24
N ALA A 34 -20.16 4.77 -7.21
CA ALA A 34 -21.52 4.26 -7.37
C ALA A 34 -22.38 5.15 -8.31
N GLY A 35 -22.09 6.46 -8.34
CA GLY A 35 -22.73 7.40 -9.29
C GLY A 35 -22.39 7.18 -10.76
N LEU A 36 -21.32 6.45 -11.08
CA LEU A 36 -20.94 6.11 -12.46
C LEU A 36 -21.80 4.97 -13.05
N GLY A 37 -22.43 4.15 -12.21
CA GLY A 37 -23.46 3.16 -12.55
C GLY A 37 -23.26 2.46 -13.90
N ALA A 38 -24.28 2.58 -14.77
CA ALA A 38 -24.31 1.93 -16.08
C ALA A 38 -23.21 2.37 -17.07
N GLU A 39 -22.55 3.52 -16.87
CA GLU A 39 -21.45 3.96 -17.73
C GLU A 39 -20.18 3.13 -17.48
N ALA A 40 -19.96 2.68 -16.25
CA ALA A 40 -18.87 1.74 -15.94
C ALA A 40 -19.18 0.31 -16.45
N ALA A 41 -20.44 -0.05 -16.59
CA ALA A 41 -20.90 -1.36 -17.09
C ALA A 41 -20.67 -1.58 -18.59
N GLY A 42 -20.29 -0.55 -19.35
CA GLY A 42 -19.96 -0.65 -20.79
C GLY A 42 -18.48 -0.94 -21.07
N ALA A 43 -17.70 -1.37 -20.08
CA ALA A 43 -16.30 -1.71 -20.29
C ALA A 43 -16.13 -2.87 -21.28
N PRO A 44 -15.14 -2.82 -22.20
CA PRO A 44 -14.92 -3.91 -23.15
C PRO A 44 -14.45 -5.18 -22.41
N ASP A 45 -14.77 -6.37 -22.94
CA ASP A 45 -14.31 -7.68 -22.40
C ASP A 45 -12.80 -7.77 -22.21
N ALA A 46 -12.06 -6.95 -22.93
CA ALA A 46 -10.61 -6.85 -22.80
C ALA A 46 -10.16 -6.19 -21.47
N LEU A 47 -11.02 -5.41 -20.80
CA LEU A 47 -10.75 -4.85 -19.48
C LEU A 47 -11.08 -5.90 -18.42
N ILE A 48 -10.06 -6.67 -17.99
CA ILE A 48 -10.21 -7.81 -17.08
C ILE A 48 -10.11 -7.43 -15.59
N ALA A 49 -9.66 -6.23 -15.27
CA ALA A 49 -9.78 -5.59 -13.97
C ALA A 49 -9.99 -4.10 -14.17
N GLY A 50 -10.94 -3.51 -13.43
CA GLY A 50 -11.33 -2.11 -13.60
C GLY A 50 -12.03 -1.59 -12.34
N LEU A 51 -13.14 -0.86 -12.53
CA LEU A 51 -13.87 -0.23 -11.44
C LEU A 51 -14.90 -1.15 -10.76
N ASP A 52 -15.33 -2.24 -11.42
CA ASP A 52 -16.37 -3.13 -10.90
C ASP A 52 -16.05 -4.61 -11.20
N PRO A 53 -15.68 -5.41 -10.18
CA PRO A 53 -15.23 -4.98 -8.89
C PRO A 53 -13.84 -4.31 -8.96
N PRO A 54 -13.55 -3.33 -8.11
CA PRO A 54 -12.25 -2.65 -8.12
C PRO A 54 -11.14 -3.59 -7.65
N ASP A 55 -9.98 -3.48 -8.28
CA ASP A 55 -8.75 -4.18 -7.92
C ASP A 55 -7.61 -3.16 -7.70
N ASP A 56 -6.37 -3.61 -7.43
CA ASP A 56 -5.25 -2.70 -7.14
C ASP A 56 -4.86 -1.86 -8.38
N ALA A 57 -5.07 -2.38 -9.58
CA ALA A 57 -4.83 -1.65 -10.82
C ALA A 57 -5.83 -2.03 -11.92
N ALA A 58 -5.97 -1.18 -12.93
CA ALA A 58 -6.66 -1.53 -14.16
C ALA A 58 -5.82 -2.50 -15.00
N VAL A 59 -6.44 -3.54 -15.55
CA VAL A 59 -5.76 -4.54 -16.38
C VAL A 59 -6.51 -4.72 -17.70
N TYR A 60 -5.83 -4.44 -18.80
CA TYR A 60 -6.36 -4.55 -20.14
C TYR A 60 -5.64 -5.66 -20.93
N ARG A 61 -6.38 -6.65 -21.43
CA ARG A 61 -5.88 -7.74 -22.27
C ARG A 61 -5.55 -7.22 -23.67
N VAL A 62 -4.30 -7.39 -24.08
CA VAL A 62 -3.86 -7.02 -25.43
C VAL A 62 -3.86 -8.24 -26.35
N SER A 63 -3.45 -9.40 -25.81
CA SER A 63 -3.45 -10.70 -26.50
C SER A 63 -3.69 -11.83 -25.49
N ASP A 64 -3.64 -13.07 -25.95
CA ASP A 64 -3.84 -14.25 -25.09
C ASP A 64 -2.76 -14.39 -24.02
N ASP A 65 -1.56 -13.86 -24.27
CA ASP A 65 -0.37 -13.97 -23.40
C ASP A 65 0.08 -12.64 -22.81
N LEU A 66 -0.56 -11.53 -23.18
CA LEU A 66 -0.18 -10.18 -22.73
C LEU A 66 -1.37 -9.36 -22.23
N ALA A 67 -1.26 -8.89 -21.01
CA ALA A 67 -2.09 -7.82 -20.48
C ALA A 67 -1.24 -6.64 -20.03
N ILE A 68 -1.75 -5.43 -20.20
CA ILE A 68 -1.17 -4.19 -19.69
C ILE A 68 -1.83 -3.86 -18.36
N ILE A 69 -1.03 -3.50 -17.38
CA ILE A 69 -1.43 -3.02 -16.07
C ILE A 69 -1.21 -1.52 -16.03
N GLY A 70 -2.22 -0.76 -15.63
CA GLY A 70 -2.13 0.69 -15.48
C GLY A 70 -2.61 1.12 -14.11
N THR A 71 -1.77 1.85 -13.37
CA THR A 71 -2.10 2.44 -12.08
C THR A 71 -1.50 3.83 -11.94
N LEU A 72 -1.99 4.60 -10.96
CA LEU A 72 -1.33 5.81 -10.51
C LEU A 72 -1.51 6.00 -9.00
N ASP A 73 -0.45 6.47 -8.36
CA ASP A 73 -0.49 6.83 -6.94
C ASP A 73 0.43 8.02 -6.68
N PHE A 74 -0.05 9.00 -5.89
CA PHE A 74 0.69 10.18 -5.51
C PHE A 74 0.17 10.72 -4.17
N PHE A 75 1.04 11.35 -3.41
CA PHE A 75 0.70 11.89 -2.09
C PHE A 75 1.65 13.02 -1.65
N PRO A 76 1.27 13.79 -0.61
CA PRO A 76 2.13 14.79 0.00
C PRO A 76 3.30 14.17 0.75
N PRO A 77 4.41 14.92 0.98
CA PRO A 77 5.58 14.45 1.70
C PRO A 77 5.26 13.92 3.11
N LEU A 78 5.91 12.80 3.45
CA LEU A 78 5.84 12.18 4.78
C LEU A 78 7.20 12.16 5.49
N VAL A 79 8.27 12.49 4.77
CA VAL A 79 9.63 12.65 5.25
C VAL A 79 10.26 13.91 4.67
N ASP A 80 11.28 14.47 5.34
CA ASP A 80 11.90 15.73 4.95
C ASP A 80 13.02 15.58 3.92
N ASP A 81 13.69 14.42 3.87
CA ASP A 81 14.71 14.15 2.86
C ASP A 81 14.08 13.96 1.48
N PRO A 82 14.39 14.84 0.49
CA PRO A 82 13.72 14.81 -0.80
C PRO A 82 13.94 13.52 -1.58
N ARG A 83 15.16 12.97 -1.50
CA ARG A 83 15.49 11.73 -2.21
C ARG A 83 14.72 10.55 -1.64
N THR A 84 14.67 10.44 -0.33
CA THR A 84 13.90 9.41 0.39
C THR A 84 12.41 9.55 0.10
N PHE A 85 11.86 10.77 0.05
CA PHE A 85 10.46 10.99 -0.34
C PHE A 85 10.19 10.46 -1.75
N GLY A 86 11.06 10.77 -2.72
CA GLY A 86 10.95 10.26 -4.08
C GLY A 86 11.02 8.73 -4.16
N GLU A 87 11.90 8.10 -3.37
CA GLU A 87 12.03 6.65 -3.30
C GLU A 87 10.77 5.99 -2.72
N ILE A 88 10.19 6.54 -1.64
CA ILE A 88 8.97 6.02 -1.03
C ILE A 88 7.77 6.18 -1.97
N ALA A 89 7.61 7.36 -2.58
CA ALA A 89 6.52 7.62 -3.51
C ALA A 89 6.56 6.67 -4.71
N ALA A 90 7.74 6.42 -5.25
CA ALA A 90 7.92 5.45 -6.33
C ALA A 90 7.66 4.01 -5.86
N ALA A 91 8.20 3.60 -4.70
CA ALA A 91 7.98 2.25 -4.18
C ALA A 91 6.49 1.94 -3.95
N ASN A 92 5.73 2.95 -3.47
CA ASN A 92 4.29 2.83 -3.28
C ASN A 92 3.55 2.70 -4.62
N ALA A 93 3.78 3.59 -5.58
CA ALA A 93 3.08 3.56 -6.88
C ALA A 93 3.42 2.30 -7.72
N LEU A 94 4.63 1.76 -7.57
CA LEU A 94 5.06 0.52 -8.23
C LEU A 94 4.39 -0.72 -7.61
N SER A 95 3.91 -0.62 -6.37
CA SER A 95 3.39 -1.74 -5.59
C SER A 95 2.14 -2.36 -6.20
N ASP A 96 1.24 -1.55 -6.75
CA ASP A 96 0.01 -2.03 -7.40
C ASP A 96 0.32 -2.98 -8.58
N VAL A 97 1.37 -2.66 -9.37
CA VAL A 97 1.79 -3.56 -10.45
C VAL A 97 2.25 -4.91 -9.91
N PHE A 98 2.96 -4.91 -8.78
CA PHE A 98 3.40 -6.14 -8.12
C PHE A 98 2.22 -6.86 -7.45
N ALA A 99 1.28 -6.14 -6.83
CA ALA A 99 0.06 -6.71 -6.25
C ALA A 99 -0.79 -7.43 -7.29
N MET A 100 -0.75 -6.97 -8.56
CA MET A 100 -1.39 -7.65 -9.70
C MET A 100 -0.53 -8.76 -10.31
N GLY A 101 0.65 -9.08 -9.75
CA GLY A 101 1.56 -10.11 -10.27
C GLY A 101 2.31 -9.70 -11.54
N GLY A 102 2.37 -8.40 -11.83
CA GLY A 102 2.99 -7.85 -13.02
C GLY A 102 4.47 -7.46 -12.85
N ARG A 103 5.09 -7.14 -13.99
CA ARG A 103 6.41 -6.51 -14.06
C ARG A 103 6.27 -5.07 -14.55
N VAL A 104 7.05 -4.17 -14.00
CA VAL A 104 7.06 -2.76 -14.40
C VAL A 104 7.71 -2.61 -15.77
N LEU A 105 7.10 -1.83 -16.65
CA LEU A 105 7.65 -1.45 -17.95
C LEU A 105 8.27 -0.05 -17.89
N PHE A 106 7.45 0.94 -17.57
CA PHE A 106 7.89 2.32 -17.38
C PHE A 106 6.94 3.07 -16.45
N ALA A 107 7.38 4.24 -16.00
CA ALA A 107 6.58 5.14 -15.20
C ALA A 107 6.68 6.58 -15.71
N LEU A 108 5.66 7.38 -15.39
CA LEU A 108 5.58 8.81 -15.65
C LEU A 108 5.40 9.54 -14.31
N SER A 109 6.20 10.60 -14.08
CA SER A 109 6.09 11.43 -12.88
C SER A 109 4.81 12.26 -12.87
N ILE A 110 4.14 12.30 -11.70
CA ILE A 110 3.09 13.25 -11.36
C ILE A 110 3.68 14.16 -10.30
N ALA A 111 3.85 15.45 -10.60
CA ALA A 111 4.59 16.38 -9.76
C ALA A 111 3.84 17.71 -9.63
N ALA A 112 3.36 17.99 -8.41
CA ALA A 112 2.74 19.25 -8.03
C ALA A 112 3.56 19.89 -6.92
N PHE A 113 4.08 21.13 -7.12
CA PHE A 113 5.01 21.74 -6.18
C PHE A 113 4.90 23.27 -6.16
N PRO A 114 5.22 23.90 -5.00
CA PRO A 114 5.43 25.34 -4.93
C PRO A 114 6.58 25.80 -5.86
N GLU A 115 6.47 27.02 -6.40
CA GLU A 115 7.53 27.58 -7.27
C GLU A 115 8.81 27.94 -6.53
N ASP A 116 8.72 28.23 -5.25
CA ASP A 116 9.80 28.75 -4.39
C ASP A 116 10.55 27.66 -3.62
N LEU A 117 10.48 26.41 -4.08
CA LEU A 117 11.26 25.33 -3.50
C LEU A 117 12.77 25.62 -3.57
N PRO A 118 13.54 25.25 -2.53
CA PRO A 118 14.99 25.34 -2.58
C PRO A 118 15.58 24.58 -3.79
N ALA A 119 16.65 25.15 -4.37
CA ALA A 119 17.32 24.54 -5.50
C ALA A 119 17.77 23.10 -5.17
N GLY A 120 17.54 22.17 -6.10
CA GLY A 120 17.92 20.76 -5.97
C GLY A 120 16.87 19.85 -5.32
N VAL A 121 15.84 20.38 -4.61
CA VAL A 121 14.79 19.54 -3.98
C VAL A 121 14.10 18.66 -5.02
N LEU A 122 13.61 19.23 -6.12
CA LEU A 122 12.96 18.45 -7.19
C LEU A 122 13.91 17.45 -7.84
N THR A 123 15.19 17.84 -8.04
CA THR A 123 16.19 16.94 -8.61
C THR A 123 16.38 15.69 -7.76
N GLU A 124 16.45 15.85 -6.44
CA GLU A 124 16.63 14.73 -5.54
C GLU A 124 15.36 13.84 -5.46
N ILE A 125 14.15 14.44 -5.47
CA ILE A 125 12.90 13.67 -5.53
C ILE A 125 12.89 12.79 -6.79
N PHE A 126 13.15 13.38 -7.96
CA PHE A 126 13.17 12.65 -9.24
C PHE A 126 14.29 11.61 -9.29
N ALA A 127 15.45 11.90 -8.71
CA ALA A 127 16.57 10.95 -8.64
C ALA A 127 16.21 9.74 -7.77
N GLY A 128 15.55 9.95 -6.61
CA GLY A 128 15.06 8.88 -5.75
C GLY A 128 14.04 8.01 -6.47
N ALA A 129 13.03 8.61 -7.09
CA ALA A 129 12.02 7.89 -7.85
C ALA A 129 12.62 7.10 -9.02
N SER A 130 13.50 7.72 -9.81
CA SER A 130 14.18 7.06 -10.93
C SER A 130 15.02 5.87 -10.47
N ALA A 131 15.67 5.96 -9.31
CA ALA A 131 16.41 4.84 -8.74
C ALA A 131 15.51 3.64 -8.44
N LYS A 132 14.32 3.88 -7.83
CA LYS A 132 13.35 2.83 -7.52
C LYS A 132 12.70 2.23 -8.77
N VAL A 133 12.36 3.03 -9.76
CA VAL A 133 11.83 2.53 -11.03
C VAL A 133 12.85 1.61 -11.72
N ARG A 134 14.13 1.97 -11.71
CA ARG A 134 15.19 1.10 -12.24
C ARG A 134 15.38 -0.18 -11.42
N GLU A 135 15.33 -0.11 -10.09
CA GLU A 135 15.34 -1.28 -9.20
C GLU A 135 14.18 -2.24 -9.51
N ALA A 136 13.01 -1.68 -9.84
CA ALA A 136 11.83 -2.43 -10.31
C ALA A 136 11.99 -3.04 -11.73
N GLY A 137 13.06 -2.70 -12.44
CA GLY A 137 13.32 -3.16 -13.80
C GLY A 137 12.67 -2.31 -14.90
N GLY A 138 12.10 -1.17 -14.54
CA GLY A 138 11.47 -0.21 -15.46
C GLY A 138 12.32 1.02 -15.75
N THR A 139 11.73 1.99 -16.43
CA THR A 139 12.34 3.27 -16.79
C THR A 139 11.40 4.43 -16.45
N LEU A 140 11.93 5.51 -15.88
CA LEU A 140 11.18 6.77 -15.76
C LEU A 140 11.21 7.47 -17.12
N GLY A 141 10.05 7.49 -17.82
CA GLY A 141 9.96 7.90 -19.22
C GLY A 141 9.51 9.36 -19.44
N GLY A 142 9.21 10.10 -18.37
CA GLY A 142 8.71 11.47 -18.45
C GLY A 142 7.74 11.79 -17.33
N GLY A 143 6.78 12.68 -17.58
CA GLY A 143 5.77 13.05 -16.60
C GLY A 143 5.15 14.40 -16.85
N HIS A 144 4.40 14.91 -15.86
CA HIS A 144 3.77 16.21 -15.88
C HIS A 144 4.01 16.96 -14.58
N THR A 145 4.17 18.29 -14.68
CA THR A 145 4.38 19.16 -13.52
C THR A 145 3.34 20.29 -13.51
N ILE A 146 2.81 20.59 -12.34
CA ILE A 146 1.95 21.75 -12.10
C ILE A 146 2.42 22.53 -10.88
N ARG A 147 2.01 23.79 -10.77
CA ARG A 147 2.16 24.57 -9.54
C ARG A 147 1.06 24.22 -8.56
N ASP A 148 1.45 23.94 -7.31
CA ASP A 148 0.53 23.70 -6.20
C ASP A 148 1.23 24.15 -4.90
N PRO A 149 0.58 24.92 -4.03
CA PRO A 149 1.17 25.30 -2.75
C PRO A 149 1.46 24.13 -1.83
N GLU A 150 0.71 23.03 -1.95
CA GLU A 150 0.96 21.79 -1.22
C GLU A 150 1.69 20.78 -2.13
N PRO A 151 2.94 20.42 -1.81
CA PRO A 151 3.71 19.51 -2.64
C PRO A 151 3.06 18.12 -2.70
N LYS A 152 3.02 17.55 -3.91
CA LYS A 152 2.55 16.18 -4.15
C LYS A 152 3.43 15.52 -5.21
N TYR A 153 3.83 14.30 -4.96
CA TYR A 153 4.62 13.51 -5.90
C TYR A 153 4.17 12.06 -5.94
N GLY A 154 4.24 11.49 -7.11
CA GLY A 154 4.01 10.08 -7.36
C GLY A 154 4.21 9.72 -8.82
N LEU A 155 3.70 8.57 -9.20
CA LEU A 155 3.89 8.02 -10.54
C LEU A 155 2.56 7.50 -11.10
N ALA A 156 2.37 7.66 -12.41
CA ALA A 156 1.56 6.76 -13.21
C ALA A 156 2.47 5.63 -13.70
N VAL A 157 2.09 4.39 -13.43
CA VAL A 157 2.93 3.22 -13.71
C VAL A 157 2.25 2.32 -14.73
N ILE A 158 3.03 1.93 -15.73
CA ILE A 158 2.62 0.97 -16.74
C ILE A 158 3.41 -0.33 -16.52
N GLY A 159 2.67 -1.41 -16.32
CA GLY A 159 3.19 -2.76 -16.14
C GLY A 159 2.64 -3.74 -17.18
N ALA A 160 3.11 -4.96 -17.14
CA ALA A 160 2.61 -6.06 -17.96
C ALA A 160 2.60 -7.36 -17.17
N ALA A 161 1.63 -8.22 -17.49
CA ALA A 161 1.51 -9.58 -16.96
C ALA A 161 0.93 -10.54 -18.01
N HIS A 162 1.02 -11.84 -17.74
CA HIS A 162 0.22 -12.82 -18.46
C HIS A 162 -1.20 -12.83 -17.89
N PRO A 163 -2.27 -12.73 -18.71
CA PRO A 163 -3.66 -12.64 -18.21
C PRO A 163 -4.04 -13.75 -17.23
N ASP A 164 -3.55 -14.98 -17.46
CA ASP A 164 -3.90 -16.14 -16.63
C ASP A 164 -3.06 -16.27 -15.35
N ARG A 165 -2.08 -15.38 -15.13
CA ARG A 165 -1.16 -15.40 -13.98
C ARG A 165 -1.29 -14.17 -13.09
N LEU A 166 -2.37 -13.44 -13.25
CA LEU A 166 -2.65 -12.28 -12.40
C LEU A 166 -2.90 -12.71 -10.95
N LEU A 167 -2.39 -11.91 -10.03
CA LEU A 167 -2.88 -11.85 -8.67
C LEU A 167 -4.11 -10.93 -8.66
N ARG A 168 -5.11 -11.24 -7.87
CA ARG A 168 -6.35 -10.48 -7.76
C ARG A 168 -6.77 -10.39 -6.29
N LYS A 169 -7.62 -9.44 -5.94
CA LYS A 169 -8.21 -9.40 -4.59
C LYS A 169 -9.07 -10.63 -4.30
N GLY A 170 -9.75 -11.18 -5.31
CA GLY A 170 -10.59 -12.36 -5.20
C GLY A 170 -9.87 -13.70 -5.39
N GLY A 171 -10.55 -14.80 -5.03
CA GLY A 171 -10.09 -16.17 -5.27
C GLY A 171 -9.49 -16.86 -4.03
N ALA A 172 -9.63 -16.28 -2.85
CA ALA A 172 -9.29 -16.96 -1.59
C ALA A 172 -10.33 -18.02 -1.24
N GLU A 173 -9.85 -19.16 -0.73
CA GLU A 173 -10.71 -20.29 -0.39
C GLU A 173 -10.60 -20.66 1.12
N PRO A 174 -11.66 -21.24 1.73
CA PRO A 174 -11.58 -21.66 3.12
C PRO A 174 -10.44 -22.65 3.35
N GLY A 175 -9.64 -22.39 4.40
CA GLY A 175 -8.43 -23.16 4.73
C GLY A 175 -7.15 -22.53 4.22
N ASP A 176 -7.23 -21.46 3.41
CA ASP A 176 -6.05 -20.68 3.04
C ASP A 176 -5.48 -19.94 4.25
N VAL A 177 -4.16 -19.82 4.29
CA VAL A 177 -3.42 -19.07 5.31
C VAL A 177 -3.21 -17.63 4.82
N LEU A 178 -3.56 -16.65 5.66
CA LEU A 178 -3.27 -15.24 5.39
C LEU A 178 -1.82 -14.93 5.74
N LEU A 179 -1.05 -14.47 4.75
CA LEU A 179 0.36 -14.18 4.87
C LEU A 179 0.63 -12.72 4.51
N LEU A 180 1.41 -12.00 5.35
CA LEU A 180 1.80 -10.60 5.17
C LEU A 180 3.32 -10.49 4.99
N THR A 181 3.79 -9.60 4.11
CA THR A 181 5.22 -9.53 3.72
C THR A 181 5.98 -8.29 4.21
N LYS A 182 5.32 -7.37 4.91
CA LYS A 182 5.97 -6.27 5.66
C LYS A 182 5.23 -6.04 6.98
N ALA A 183 5.95 -5.62 8.00
CA ALA A 183 5.36 -5.25 9.28
C ALA A 183 4.51 -3.97 9.15
N LEU A 184 3.52 -3.83 10.03
CA LEU A 184 2.58 -2.71 10.10
C LEU A 184 3.10 -1.57 11.00
N GLY A 185 2.55 -0.37 10.83
CA GLY A 185 2.80 0.76 11.72
C GLY A 185 3.49 1.95 11.06
N THR A 186 3.62 1.99 9.73
CA THR A 186 4.24 3.11 9.02
C THR A 186 3.49 4.42 9.26
N GLY A 187 2.16 4.39 9.29
CA GLY A 187 1.32 5.58 9.53
C GLY A 187 1.48 6.10 10.96
N VAL A 188 1.37 5.22 11.96
CA VAL A 188 1.56 5.57 13.38
C VAL A 188 2.95 6.17 13.62
N LEU A 189 4.01 5.56 13.04
CA LEU A 189 5.39 6.05 13.19
C LEU A 189 5.58 7.43 12.52
N VAL A 190 5.08 7.64 11.32
CA VAL A 190 5.12 8.95 10.64
C VAL A 190 4.34 10.00 11.42
N SER A 191 3.13 9.67 11.93
CA SER A 191 2.36 10.59 12.78
C SER A 191 3.07 10.91 14.09
N GLY A 192 3.69 9.92 14.72
CA GLY A 192 4.50 10.09 15.92
C GLY A 192 5.75 10.96 15.67
N ALA A 193 6.40 10.81 14.51
CA ALA A 193 7.55 11.62 14.13
C ALA A 193 7.19 13.10 13.96
N ARG A 194 6.05 13.41 13.33
CA ARG A 194 5.53 14.79 13.24
C ARG A 194 5.28 15.42 14.62
N GLN A 195 4.96 14.61 15.63
CA GLN A 195 4.75 15.04 17.01
C GLN A 195 6.05 15.01 17.85
N GLY A 196 7.19 14.67 17.26
CA GLY A 196 8.47 14.56 17.98
C GLY A 196 8.54 13.39 18.98
N ARG A 197 7.74 12.33 18.79
CA ARG A 197 7.56 11.20 19.72
C ARG A 197 8.17 9.88 19.23
N VAL A 198 8.93 9.89 18.14
CA VAL A 198 9.57 8.71 17.56
C VAL A 198 11.09 8.82 17.68
N SER A 199 11.76 7.73 18.00
CA SER A 199 13.21 7.68 17.94
C SER A 199 13.70 7.73 16.49
N ALA A 200 14.90 8.26 16.24
CA ALA A 200 15.46 8.28 14.90
C ALA A 200 15.58 6.86 14.31
N SER A 201 15.97 5.88 15.11
CA SER A 201 16.12 4.48 14.68
C SER A 201 14.79 3.84 14.27
N ASP A 202 13.67 4.15 14.96
CA ASP A 202 12.37 3.59 14.63
C ASP A 202 11.82 4.21 13.35
N LEU A 203 12.04 5.53 13.17
CA LEU A 203 11.68 6.22 11.94
C LEU A 203 12.51 5.69 10.74
N ASP A 204 13.80 5.49 10.89
CA ASP A 204 14.68 4.90 9.87
C ASP A 204 14.19 3.49 9.48
N GLY A 205 13.78 2.67 10.46
CA GLY A 205 13.19 1.36 10.23
C GLY A 205 11.90 1.42 9.41
N ALA A 206 11.02 2.40 9.68
CA ALA A 206 9.81 2.63 8.90
C ALA A 206 10.13 3.10 7.48
N ILE A 207 11.09 4.02 7.31
CA ILE A 207 11.57 4.50 6.02
C ILE A 207 12.11 3.33 5.19
N ASP A 208 12.94 2.48 5.76
CA ASP A 208 13.48 1.31 5.07
C ASP A 208 12.40 0.32 4.65
N ALA A 209 11.37 0.11 5.47
CA ALA A 209 10.21 -0.70 5.11
C ALA A 209 9.43 -0.10 3.94
N MET A 210 9.18 1.22 3.94
CA MET A 210 8.47 1.94 2.87
C MET A 210 9.24 1.95 1.55
N ARG A 211 10.58 2.06 1.58
CA ARG A 211 11.42 2.05 0.37
C ARG A 211 11.57 0.68 -0.27
N ARG A 212 11.24 -0.40 0.44
CA ARG A 212 11.40 -1.78 -0.06
C ARG A 212 10.31 -2.10 -1.08
N LEU A 213 10.72 -2.59 -2.26
CA LEU A 213 9.79 -3.03 -3.30
C LEU A 213 9.11 -4.36 -2.94
N ASN A 214 7.86 -4.52 -3.34
CA ASN A 214 7.09 -5.76 -3.18
C ASN A 214 7.37 -6.79 -4.30
N ARG A 215 8.24 -6.48 -5.26
CA ARG A 215 8.57 -7.32 -6.41
C ARG A 215 8.92 -8.76 -6.04
N ALA A 216 9.86 -8.96 -5.11
CA ALA A 216 10.32 -10.31 -4.77
C ALA A 216 9.24 -11.17 -4.12
N ALA A 217 8.31 -10.57 -3.36
CA ALA A 217 7.14 -11.23 -2.81
C ALA A 217 6.16 -11.62 -3.93
N ALA A 218 5.86 -10.70 -4.84
CA ALA A 218 4.98 -10.95 -5.99
C ALA A 218 5.53 -12.06 -6.88
N ASP A 219 6.83 -12.04 -7.21
CA ASP A 219 7.50 -13.08 -8.00
C ASP A 219 7.37 -14.46 -7.34
N ALA A 220 7.49 -14.54 -6.01
CA ALA A 220 7.31 -15.79 -5.25
C ALA A 220 5.86 -16.28 -5.33
N PHE A 221 4.87 -15.39 -5.18
CA PHE A 221 3.46 -15.73 -5.25
C PHE A 221 3.05 -16.19 -6.65
N VAL A 222 3.41 -15.45 -7.69
CA VAL A 222 3.13 -15.81 -9.09
C VAL A 222 3.76 -17.15 -9.44
N SER A 223 5.03 -17.39 -9.06
CA SER A 223 5.73 -18.63 -9.32
C SER A 223 5.11 -19.84 -8.62
N ALA A 224 4.50 -19.64 -7.45
CA ALA A 224 3.77 -20.66 -6.72
C ALA A 224 2.31 -20.82 -7.19
N GLY A 225 1.87 -20.03 -8.19
CA GLY A 225 0.50 -20.07 -8.70
C GLY A 225 -0.54 -19.57 -7.68
N ILE A 226 -0.17 -18.66 -6.79
CA ILE A 226 -1.09 -17.96 -5.90
C ILE A 226 -1.98 -17.05 -6.76
N ARG A 227 -3.24 -16.85 -6.33
CA ARG A 227 -4.21 -16.05 -7.06
C ARG A 227 -4.73 -14.87 -6.27
N ALA A 228 -4.91 -15.01 -4.95
CA ALA A 228 -5.52 -14.01 -4.10
C ALA A 228 -4.45 -13.22 -3.33
N ALA A 229 -4.26 -11.95 -3.71
CA ALA A 229 -3.37 -11.02 -3.04
C ALA A 229 -3.79 -9.57 -3.29
N THR A 230 -3.33 -8.67 -2.42
CA THR A 230 -3.37 -7.21 -2.56
C THR A 230 -2.17 -6.62 -1.82
N ASP A 231 -1.80 -5.36 -2.05
CA ASP A 231 -0.91 -4.67 -1.15
C ASP A 231 -1.69 -3.97 -0.02
N VAL A 232 -1.04 -3.80 1.13
CA VAL A 232 -1.65 -3.13 2.29
C VAL A 232 -1.20 -1.69 2.33
N THR A 233 -2.08 -0.77 1.94
CA THR A 233 -1.77 0.67 1.86
C THR A 233 -2.77 1.51 2.69
N GLY A 234 -3.38 2.52 2.09
CA GLY A 234 -4.15 3.56 2.76
C GLY A 234 -5.35 3.09 3.60
N PHE A 235 -5.96 1.95 3.25
CA PHE A 235 -7.11 1.42 4.00
C PHE A 235 -6.71 0.53 5.18
N GLY A 236 -5.41 0.33 5.41
CA GLY A 236 -4.89 -0.51 6.48
C GLY A 236 -5.15 -2.01 6.25
N LEU A 237 -4.65 -2.83 7.16
CA LEU A 237 -4.80 -4.28 7.03
C LEU A 237 -6.26 -4.72 6.96
N LEU A 238 -7.11 -4.20 7.84
CA LEU A 238 -8.52 -4.61 7.90
C LEU A 238 -9.32 -4.11 6.70
N GLY A 239 -9.02 -2.93 6.16
CA GLY A 239 -9.68 -2.41 4.96
C GLY A 239 -9.36 -3.23 3.72
N HIS A 240 -8.07 -3.46 3.44
CA HIS A 240 -7.65 -4.28 2.29
C HIS A 240 -8.04 -5.76 2.48
N GLY A 241 -8.00 -6.27 3.72
CA GLY A 241 -8.52 -7.60 4.06
C GLY A 241 -10.02 -7.72 3.76
N LEU A 242 -10.81 -6.69 4.05
CA LEU A 242 -12.24 -6.65 3.74
C LEU A 242 -12.51 -6.61 2.23
N GLU A 243 -11.72 -5.86 1.46
CA GLU A 243 -11.81 -5.88 0.00
C GLU A 243 -11.56 -7.28 -0.56
N MET A 244 -10.49 -7.97 -0.10
CA MET A 244 -10.21 -9.36 -0.49
C MET A 244 -11.31 -10.32 -0.04
N ALA A 245 -11.84 -10.17 1.18
CA ALA A 245 -12.91 -10.99 1.72
C ALA A 245 -14.19 -10.86 0.87
N ARG A 246 -14.58 -9.64 0.50
CA ARG A 246 -15.72 -9.35 -0.38
C ARG A 246 -15.52 -9.91 -1.78
N ALA A 247 -14.35 -9.68 -2.39
CA ALA A 247 -14.02 -10.17 -3.72
C ALA A 247 -13.97 -11.71 -3.79
N SER A 248 -13.68 -12.38 -2.68
CA SER A 248 -13.66 -13.84 -2.56
C SER A 248 -14.99 -14.45 -2.08
N GLY A 249 -15.91 -13.65 -1.52
CA GLY A 249 -17.13 -14.13 -0.86
C GLY A 249 -16.80 -14.99 0.37
N ARG A 250 -15.80 -14.63 1.15
CA ARG A 250 -15.26 -15.40 2.27
C ARG A 250 -15.04 -14.55 3.51
N ARG A 251 -14.88 -15.18 4.67
CA ARG A 251 -14.52 -14.54 5.93
C ARG A 251 -13.02 -14.62 6.16
N PHE A 252 -12.37 -13.48 6.41
CA PHE A 252 -10.95 -13.41 6.76
C PHE A 252 -10.80 -13.22 8.26
N VAL A 253 -10.10 -14.12 8.92
CA VAL A 253 -9.86 -14.09 10.37
C VAL A 253 -8.38 -13.80 10.61
N PHE A 254 -8.08 -12.61 11.11
CA PHE A 254 -6.74 -12.17 11.49
C PHE A 254 -6.47 -12.54 12.95
N ASP A 255 -5.31 -13.14 13.20
CA ASP A 255 -4.81 -13.42 14.54
C ASP A 255 -4.06 -12.17 15.05
N ALA A 256 -4.66 -11.47 15.99
CA ALA A 256 -4.14 -10.23 16.54
C ALA A 256 -2.74 -10.41 17.16
N ALA A 257 -2.48 -11.54 17.80
CA ALA A 257 -1.20 -11.83 18.44
C ALA A 257 -0.06 -12.08 17.43
N SER A 258 -0.42 -12.46 16.21
CA SER A 258 0.52 -12.75 15.11
C SER A 258 0.79 -11.53 14.21
N LEU A 259 0.14 -10.38 14.44
CA LEU A 259 0.36 -9.18 13.64
C LEU A 259 1.78 -8.62 13.85
N PRO A 260 2.63 -8.54 12.81
CA PRO A 260 3.94 -7.96 12.93
C PRO A 260 3.85 -6.43 13.02
N ALA A 261 4.48 -5.84 14.03
CA ALA A 261 4.60 -4.39 14.19
C ALA A 261 6.04 -3.94 13.93
N LEU A 262 6.20 -2.78 13.31
CA LEU A 262 7.47 -2.07 13.26
C LEU A 262 7.88 -1.65 14.70
N PRO A 263 9.18 -1.60 15.02
CA PRO A 263 9.65 -1.14 16.32
C PRO A 263 9.05 0.23 16.68
N GLY A 264 8.58 0.38 17.92
CA GLY A 264 7.94 1.60 18.43
C GLY A 264 6.47 1.82 18.01
N ALA A 265 5.93 1.07 17.03
CA ALA A 265 4.58 1.31 16.52
C ALA A 265 3.49 0.94 17.54
N LEU A 266 3.63 -0.18 18.25
CA LEU A 266 2.63 -0.58 19.27
C LEU A 266 2.63 0.33 20.48
N GLU A 267 3.80 0.78 20.92
CA GLU A 267 3.95 1.73 22.02
C GLU A 267 3.30 3.08 21.69
N LEU A 268 3.45 3.57 20.47
CA LEU A 268 2.80 4.80 20.01
C LEU A 268 1.29 4.62 19.88
N ALA A 269 0.84 3.50 19.32
CA ALA A 269 -0.59 3.16 19.23
C ALA A 269 -1.22 3.06 20.64
N ALA A 270 -0.53 2.43 21.60
CA ALA A 270 -0.97 2.36 22.99
C ALA A 270 -1.00 3.74 23.68
N ALA A 271 -0.12 4.65 23.26
CA ALA A 271 -0.10 6.04 23.72
C ALA A 271 -1.11 6.96 23.00
N GLY A 272 -1.99 6.40 22.17
CA GLY A 272 -3.06 7.11 21.48
C GLY A 272 -2.62 7.86 20.22
N ILE A 273 -1.47 7.54 19.64
CA ILE A 273 -1.07 8.08 18.35
C ILE A 273 -1.78 7.33 17.24
N GLU A 274 -2.53 8.08 16.45
CA GLU A 274 -3.24 7.59 15.27
C GLU A 274 -3.03 8.54 14.08
N THR A 275 -3.24 8.01 12.87
CA THR A 275 -3.27 8.82 11.64
C THR A 275 -4.66 9.40 11.41
N GLY A 276 -4.76 10.52 10.69
CA GLY A 276 -6.06 11.06 10.26
C GLY A 276 -6.89 10.07 9.43
N GLY A 277 -6.23 9.21 8.64
CA GLY A 277 -6.89 8.18 7.83
C GLY A 277 -7.48 7.02 8.64
N ALA A 278 -7.00 6.74 9.85
CA ALA A 278 -7.48 5.61 10.66
C ALA A 278 -8.98 5.69 10.98
N ALA A 279 -9.51 6.91 11.20
CA ALA A 279 -10.93 7.12 11.45
C ALA A 279 -11.80 6.74 10.24
N HIS A 280 -11.34 7.03 9.02
CA HIS A 280 -12.01 6.60 7.78
C HIS A 280 -11.99 5.08 7.64
N ASN A 281 -10.84 4.46 7.92
CA ASN A 281 -10.67 3.01 7.86
C ASN A 281 -11.59 2.29 8.85
N ARG A 282 -11.74 2.82 10.09
CA ARG A 282 -12.70 2.27 11.06
C ARG A 282 -14.14 2.32 10.54
N ARG A 283 -14.58 3.43 9.95
CA ARG A 283 -15.93 3.55 9.38
C ARG A 283 -16.16 2.59 8.23
N PHE A 284 -15.15 2.45 7.35
CA PHE A 284 -15.25 1.57 6.18
C PHE A 284 -15.48 0.10 6.55
N VAL A 285 -14.86 -0.39 7.61
CA VAL A 285 -14.97 -1.80 8.04
C VAL A 285 -16.06 -2.05 9.07
N ALA A 286 -16.62 -1.01 9.71
CA ALA A 286 -17.47 -1.13 10.92
C ALA A 286 -18.64 -2.12 10.77
N GLY A 287 -19.29 -2.17 9.61
CA GLY A 287 -20.42 -3.08 9.36
C GLY A 287 -20.03 -4.52 9.00
N SER A 288 -18.73 -4.83 8.90
CA SER A 288 -18.22 -6.14 8.43
C SER A 288 -17.02 -6.62 9.28
N LEU A 289 -16.79 -6.01 10.44
CA LEU A 289 -15.67 -6.31 11.33
C LEU A 289 -16.16 -6.86 12.66
N ASP A 290 -15.65 -8.02 13.07
CA ASP A 290 -15.75 -8.53 14.43
C ASP A 290 -14.40 -8.41 15.13
N VAL A 291 -14.38 -7.81 16.32
CA VAL A 291 -13.17 -7.70 17.16
C VAL A 291 -13.37 -8.55 18.42
N GLY A 292 -12.44 -9.48 18.65
CA GLY A 292 -12.43 -10.31 19.85
C GLY A 292 -12.28 -9.48 21.12
N ALA A 293 -13.04 -9.81 22.18
CA ALA A 293 -13.03 -9.04 23.42
C ALA A 293 -11.66 -8.99 24.13
N ALA A 294 -10.77 -9.93 23.83
CA ALA A 294 -9.42 -9.99 24.42
C ALA A 294 -8.36 -9.23 23.59
N VAL A 295 -8.70 -8.69 22.42
CA VAL A 295 -7.75 -7.99 21.56
C VAL A 295 -7.37 -6.66 22.17
N ALA A 296 -6.07 -6.44 22.36
CA ALA A 296 -5.55 -5.19 22.91
C ALA A 296 -5.87 -3.98 22.01
N PRO A 297 -6.32 -2.83 22.54
CA PRO A 297 -6.66 -1.64 21.76
C PRO A 297 -5.54 -1.17 20.81
N ALA A 298 -4.27 -1.31 21.20
CA ALA A 298 -3.12 -0.96 20.35
C ALA A 298 -3.05 -1.81 19.07
N LEU A 299 -3.41 -3.09 19.14
CA LEU A 299 -3.47 -3.98 17.97
C LEU A 299 -4.63 -3.62 17.06
N VAL A 300 -5.78 -3.21 17.64
CA VAL A 300 -6.90 -2.69 16.85
C VAL A 300 -6.50 -1.41 16.11
N THR A 301 -5.79 -0.49 16.78
CA THR A 301 -5.24 0.72 16.15
C THR A 301 -4.26 0.36 15.02
N LEU A 302 -3.32 -0.54 15.28
CA LEU A 302 -2.33 -1.00 14.29
C LEU A 302 -3.00 -1.61 13.04
N ALA A 303 -4.05 -2.41 13.24
CA ALA A 303 -4.76 -3.08 12.14
C ALA A 303 -5.56 -2.12 11.25
N HIS A 304 -5.93 -0.93 11.77
CA HIS A 304 -6.58 0.14 11.02
C HIS A 304 -5.60 1.19 10.47
N ASP A 305 -4.31 1.12 10.88
CA ASP A 305 -3.32 2.12 10.51
C ASP A 305 -3.06 2.13 9.00
N PRO A 306 -3.25 3.27 8.29
CA PRO A 306 -2.84 3.42 6.90
C PRO A 306 -1.36 3.11 6.73
N GLN A 307 -1.03 2.25 5.78
CA GLN A 307 0.35 1.96 5.44
C GLN A 307 0.77 2.74 4.19
N THR A 308 1.95 3.34 4.19
CA THR A 308 2.57 3.83 2.96
C THR A 308 3.55 2.77 2.47
N SER A 309 3.38 2.31 1.24
CA SER A 309 4.18 1.24 0.65
C SER A 309 4.26 -0.01 1.56
N GLY A 310 3.11 -0.46 2.07
CA GLY A 310 3.03 -1.65 2.91
C GLY A 310 3.35 -2.94 2.15
N GLY A 311 3.23 -4.08 2.84
CA GLY A 311 3.51 -5.40 2.26
C GLY A 311 2.34 -5.97 1.47
N LEU A 312 2.58 -7.07 0.77
CA LEU A 312 1.52 -7.86 0.18
C LEU A 312 0.83 -8.69 1.25
N LEU A 313 -0.51 -8.67 1.24
CA LEU A 313 -1.38 -9.62 1.92
C LEU A 313 -1.82 -10.66 0.89
N ALA A 314 -1.59 -11.94 1.17
CA ALA A 314 -1.98 -13.02 0.27
C ALA A 314 -2.70 -14.14 1.01
N ALA A 315 -3.68 -14.77 0.36
CA ALA A 315 -4.30 -16.02 0.80
C ALA A 315 -3.57 -17.19 0.13
N ILE A 316 -2.92 -17.99 0.92
CA ILE A 316 -2.03 -19.07 0.47
C ILE A 316 -2.69 -20.43 0.74
N PRO A 317 -2.97 -21.24 -0.29
CA PRO A 317 -3.42 -22.61 -0.09
C PRO A 317 -2.46 -23.40 0.80
N SER A 318 -3.01 -24.16 1.76
CA SER A 318 -2.21 -24.86 2.78
C SER A 318 -1.17 -25.83 2.18
N ASP A 319 -1.45 -26.44 1.04
CA ASP A 319 -0.54 -27.32 0.30
C ASP A 319 0.61 -26.59 -0.37
N ARG A 320 0.48 -25.28 -0.61
CA ARG A 320 1.52 -24.41 -1.21
C ARG A 320 2.32 -23.61 -0.20
N LEU A 321 1.86 -23.54 1.06
CA LEU A 321 2.42 -22.67 2.07
C LEU A 321 3.93 -22.86 2.27
N ALA A 322 4.39 -24.11 2.45
CA ALA A 322 5.80 -24.39 2.66
C ALA A 322 6.69 -23.99 1.47
N SER A 323 6.19 -24.14 0.23
CA SER A 323 6.91 -23.75 -0.97
C SER A 323 7.01 -22.22 -1.12
N VAL A 324 5.93 -21.51 -0.79
CA VAL A 324 5.88 -20.04 -0.77
C VAL A 324 6.84 -19.48 0.26
N GLU A 325 6.77 -19.94 1.52
CA GLU A 325 7.68 -19.50 2.58
C GLU A 325 9.15 -19.77 2.25
N SER A 326 9.46 -20.94 1.65
CA SER A 326 10.80 -21.25 1.18
C SER A 326 11.27 -20.28 0.07
N ALA A 327 10.38 -19.89 -0.85
CA ALA A 327 10.70 -18.93 -1.91
C ALA A 327 10.94 -17.52 -1.33
N LEU A 328 10.08 -17.06 -0.41
CA LEU A 328 10.24 -15.79 0.28
C LEU A 328 11.55 -15.73 1.10
N ALA A 329 11.87 -16.80 1.82
CA ALA A 329 13.11 -16.90 2.60
C ALA A 329 14.37 -16.83 1.71
N ARG A 330 14.38 -17.55 0.54
CA ARG A 330 15.47 -17.45 -0.45
C ARG A 330 15.61 -16.04 -1.01
N ALA A 331 14.49 -15.35 -1.23
CA ALA A 331 14.45 -13.97 -1.68
C ALA A 331 14.74 -12.94 -0.55
N ARG A 332 14.95 -13.39 0.69
CA ARG A 332 15.14 -12.57 1.88
C ARG A 332 13.96 -11.62 2.14
N VAL A 333 12.75 -12.07 1.84
CA VAL A 333 11.51 -11.36 2.14
C VAL A 333 11.02 -11.82 3.51
N ALA A 334 10.90 -10.88 4.43
CA ALA A 334 10.26 -11.12 5.72
C ALA A 334 8.76 -11.42 5.48
N HIS A 335 8.21 -12.37 6.24
CA HIS A 335 6.81 -12.74 6.10
C HIS A 335 6.26 -13.35 7.40
N TRP A 336 4.95 -13.21 7.58
CA TRP A 336 4.26 -13.68 8.79
C TRP A 336 2.92 -14.29 8.40
N ARG A 337 2.58 -15.41 9.05
CA ARG A 337 1.24 -15.98 9.01
C ARG A 337 0.40 -15.18 9.99
N ILE A 338 -0.58 -14.45 9.50
CA ILE A 338 -1.36 -13.50 10.32
C ILE A 338 -2.83 -13.88 10.42
N GLY A 339 -3.23 -15.05 9.94
CA GLY A 339 -4.61 -15.47 9.97
C GLY A 339 -4.95 -16.55 8.97
N ARG A 340 -6.23 -16.71 8.73
CA ARG A 340 -6.79 -17.75 7.85
C ARG A 340 -8.07 -17.28 7.17
N VAL A 341 -8.44 -17.97 6.11
CA VAL A 341 -9.72 -17.80 5.42
C VAL A 341 -10.71 -18.85 5.90
N GLU A 342 -11.92 -18.44 6.22
CA GLU A 342 -13.00 -19.30 6.66
C GLU A 342 -14.21 -19.24 5.72
N ALA A 343 -15.03 -20.29 5.72
CA ALA A 343 -16.36 -20.25 5.13
C ALA A 343 -17.25 -19.32 5.97
N GLY A 344 -18.11 -18.56 5.29
CA GLY A 344 -19.03 -17.64 5.96
C GLY A 344 -19.35 -16.43 5.12
N GLU A 345 -20.13 -15.52 5.66
CA GLU A 345 -20.43 -14.24 5.06
C GLU A 345 -19.15 -13.40 4.91
N ALA A 346 -19.05 -12.66 3.79
CA ALA A 346 -17.88 -11.84 3.50
C ALA A 346 -17.68 -10.77 4.57
N GLY A 347 -16.53 -10.81 5.23
CA GLY A 347 -16.20 -9.92 6.33
C GLY A 347 -14.83 -10.22 6.91
N VAL A 348 -14.44 -9.45 7.90
CA VAL A 348 -13.15 -9.59 8.59
C VAL A 348 -13.36 -9.78 10.09
N ALA A 349 -12.47 -10.55 10.72
CA ALA A 349 -12.39 -10.65 12.17
C ALA A 349 -10.96 -10.41 12.63
N LEU A 350 -10.81 -9.79 13.78
CA LEU A 350 -9.54 -9.65 14.50
C LEU A 350 -9.71 -10.38 15.86
N ALA A 351 -9.05 -11.54 16.02
CA ALA A 351 -9.26 -12.45 17.13
C ALA A 351 -7.99 -12.70 17.96
#